data_80deec0a43876336dfa26145410ea3b6
#
_entry.id   80deec0a43876336dfa26145410ea3b6
#
_cell.length_a   1.000
_cell.length_b   1.000
_cell.length_c   1.000
_cell.angle_alpha   90.00
_cell.angle_beta   90.00
_cell.angle_gamma   90.00
#
_symmetry.space_group_name_H-M   'P 1'
#
loop_
_entity.id
_entity.type
_entity.pdbx_description
1 polymer ?
#
loop_
_entity_poly.entity_id
_entity_poly.type
_entity_poly.pdbx_seq_one_letter_code
_entity_poly.pdbx_strand_id
1 'polypeptide(L)'
;LMHAYMNEEALKKTIATKEAHYYSRSRKCLWHKGATSGLVQDVKNIYIDDDQDCVWLNVIVRGEASCHVGYKSCFYREIDINSKQLELKFIEDEKIFDPDEVYGDAPNPTIL
;
A
#
# COMPACT_ATOMS: atom_id res chain seq x y z
N LEU A 1 2.48 -5.00 5.27
CA LEU A 1 1.14 -5.36 4.76
C LEU A 1 0.40 -4.09 4.34
N MET A 2 -0.23 -4.13 3.20
CA MET A 2 -1.11 -3.06 2.74
C MET A 2 -2.30 -3.66 1.98
N HIS A 3 -3.30 -2.83 1.69
CA HIS A 3 -4.37 -3.19 0.76
C HIS A 3 -4.65 -2.01 -0.17
N ALA A 4 -5.19 -2.31 -1.33
CA ALA A 4 -5.56 -1.31 -2.31
C ALA A 4 -6.55 -1.90 -3.31
N TYR A 5 -7.09 -1.04 -4.18
CA TYR A 5 -7.98 -1.48 -5.25
C TYR A 5 -7.21 -1.71 -6.54
N MET A 6 -7.66 -2.70 -7.30
CA MET A 6 -7.20 -2.94 -8.66
C MET A 6 -8.40 -2.95 -9.61
N ASN A 7 -8.21 -2.39 -10.78
CA ASN A 7 -9.08 -2.66 -11.92
C ASN A 7 -8.36 -3.62 -12.87
N GLU A 8 -9.00 -4.01 -13.97
CA GLU A 8 -8.43 -4.93 -14.95
C GLU A 8 -7.09 -4.44 -15.50
N GLU A 9 -6.99 -3.14 -15.82
CA GLU A 9 -5.77 -2.54 -16.34
C GLU A 9 -4.62 -2.60 -15.32
N ALA A 10 -4.90 -2.33 -14.05
CA ALA A 10 -3.91 -2.43 -12.99
C ALA A 10 -3.39 -3.86 -12.84
N LEU A 11 -4.26 -4.85 -12.88
CA LEU A 11 -3.87 -6.26 -12.81
C LEU A 11 -3.01 -6.66 -14.01
N LYS A 12 -3.43 -6.28 -15.22
CA LYS A 12 -2.65 -6.57 -16.43
C LYS A 12 -1.27 -5.95 -16.40
N LYS A 13 -1.15 -4.70 -15.96
CA LYS A 13 0.15 -4.03 -15.81
C LYS A 13 1.02 -4.67 -14.75
N THR A 14 0.43 -5.09 -13.64
CA THR A 14 1.14 -5.80 -12.58
C THR A 14 1.74 -7.11 -13.11
N ILE A 15 0.96 -7.88 -13.88
CA ILE A 15 1.43 -9.14 -14.48
C ILE A 15 2.55 -8.87 -15.51
N ALA A 16 2.38 -7.87 -16.36
CA ALA A 16 3.33 -7.57 -17.42
C ALA A 16 4.66 -7.03 -16.89
N THR A 17 4.63 -6.16 -15.90
CA THR A 17 5.84 -5.51 -15.36
C THR A 17 6.46 -6.23 -14.17
N LYS A 18 5.68 -7.10 -13.50
CA LYS A 18 6.05 -7.72 -12.22
C LYS A 18 6.28 -6.69 -11.11
N GLU A 19 5.71 -5.51 -11.25
CA GLU A 19 5.68 -4.46 -10.26
C GLU A 19 4.24 -4.10 -9.96
N ALA A 20 3.90 -3.91 -8.68
CA ALA A 20 2.52 -3.73 -8.28
C ALA A 20 1.94 -2.40 -8.80
N HIS A 21 0.81 -2.51 -9.47
CA HIS A 21 -0.03 -1.40 -9.92
C HIS A 21 -1.39 -1.53 -9.28
N TYR A 22 -1.95 -0.41 -8.88
CA TYR A 22 -3.25 -0.33 -8.23
C TYR A 22 -4.13 0.69 -8.94
N TYR A 23 -5.38 0.78 -8.51
CA TYR A 23 -6.32 1.78 -9.00
C TYR A 23 -6.76 2.68 -7.85
N SER A 24 -6.56 3.98 -8.00
CA SER A 24 -7.02 4.97 -7.02
C SER A 24 -8.46 5.36 -7.34
N ARG A 25 -9.39 5.02 -6.46
CA ARG A 25 -10.81 5.37 -6.63
C ARG A 25 -11.06 6.87 -6.47
N SER A 26 -10.36 7.50 -5.55
CA SER A 26 -10.52 8.94 -5.30
C SER A 26 -9.96 9.80 -6.42
N ARG A 27 -8.82 9.41 -6.98
CA ARG A 27 -8.18 10.12 -8.09
C ARG A 27 -8.60 9.60 -9.47
N LYS A 28 -9.33 8.48 -9.51
CA LYS A 28 -9.83 7.82 -10.73
C LYS A 28 -8.72 7.54 -11.75
N CYS A 29 -7.60 7.04 -11.29
CA CYS A 29 -6.45 6.73 -12.14
C CYS A 29 -5.67 5.53 -11.66
N LEU A 30 -4.89 4.96 -12.58
CA LEU A 30 -3.88 3.96 -12.25
C LEU A 30 -2.80 4.55 -11.37
N TRP A 31 -2.26 3.69 -10.54
CA TRP A 31 -1.22 4.06 -9.61
C TRP A 31 -0.14 2.98 -9.58
N HIS A 32 1.03 3.31 -10.10
CA HIS A 32 2.22 2.46 -9.99
C HIS A 32 2.85 2.66 -8.62
N LYS A 33 2.77 1.65 -7.77
CA LYS A 33 3.33 1.72 -6.41
C LYS A 33 4.84 1.95 -6.46
N GLY A 34 5.27 3.05 -5.87
CA GLY A 34 6.69 3.41 -5.83
C GLY A 34 7.15 4.34 -6.95
N ALA A 35 6.28 4.75 -7.87
CA ALA A 35 6.67 5.64 -8.97
C ALA A 35 7.27 6.98 -8.47
N THR A 36 6.75 7.52 -7.38
CA THR A 36 7.26 8.76 -6.77
C THR A 36 8.23 8.47 -5.63
N SER A 37 7.88 7.54 -4.74
CA SER A 37 8.65 7.26 -3.53
C SER A 37 9.87 6.38 -3.73
N GLY A 38 9.94 5.64 -4.82
CA GLY A 38 10.95 4.59 -5.03
C GLY A 38 10.65 3.29 -4.28
N LEU A 39 9.57 3.23 -3.51
CA LEU A 39 9.17 2.07 -2.71
C LEU A 39 8.35 1.09 -3.55
N VAL A 40 8.94 0.64 -4.64
CA VAL A 40 8.35 -0.30 -5.59
C VAL A 40 8.12 -1.65 -4.92
N GLN A 41 7.02 -2.29 -5.28
CA GLN A 41 6.71 -3.65 -4.85
C GLN A 41 6.97 -4.61 -6.00
N ASP A 42 8.08 -5.37 -5.89
CA ASP A 42 8.41 -6.42 -6.85
C ASP A 42 7.56 -7.65 -6.56
N VAL A 43 6.71 -8.02 -7.52
CA VAL A 43 5.74 -9.11 -7.34
C VAL A 43 6.39 -10.46 -7.59
N LYS A 44 6.26 -11.37 -6.63
CA LYS A 44 6.78 -12.73 -6.70
C LYS A 44 5.69 -13.75 -7.04
N ASN A 45 4.52 -13.58 -6.46
CA ASN A 45 3.37 -14.45 -6.70
C ASN A 45 2.09 -13.64 -6.65
N ILE A 46 1.09 -14.11 -7.39
CA ILE A 46 -0.28 -13.59 -7.33
C ILE A 46 -1.21 -14.77 -7.10
N TYR A 47 -1.97 -14.70 -6.03
CA TYR A 47 -3.02 -15.67 -5.75
C TYR A 47 -4.36 -15.04 -5.93
N ILE A 48 -5.34 -15.79 -6.37
CA ILE A 48 -6.71 -15.32 -6.52
C ILE A 48 -7.62 -16.12 -5.59
N ASP A 49 -8.60 -15.46 -5.00
CA ASP A 49 -9.54 -16.15 -4.13
C ASP A 49 -10.62 -16.90 -4.92
N ASP A 50 -11.44 -17.67 -4.21
CA ASP A 50 -12.36 -18.63 -4.81
C ASP A 50 -13.46 -18.00 -5.68
N ASP A 51 -13.95 -16.82 -5.32
CA ASP A 51 -14.96 -16.09 -6.10
C ASP A 51 -14.36 -15.04 -7.05
N GLN A 52 -13.04 -14.97 -7.13
CA GLN A 52 -12.27 -14.21 -8.12
C GLN A 52 -12.51 -12.69 -8.06
N ASP A 53 -12.72 -12.17 -6.86
CA ASP A 53 -12.89 -10.73 -6.63
C ASP A 53 -11.76 -10.10 -5.81
N CYS A 54 -10.79 -10.91 -5.38
CA CYS A 54 -9.66 -10.45 -4.59
C CYS A 54 -8.38 -11.16 -5.03
N VAL A 55 -7.27 -10.46 -5.08
CA VAL A 55 -5.95 -11.04 -5.32
C VAL A 55 -5.03 -10.76 -4.15
N TRP A 56 -4.16 -11.71 -3.88
CA TRP A 56 -3.10 -11.60 -2.88
C TRP A 56 -1.76 -11.55 -3.59
N LEU A 57 -1.04 -10.45 -3.44
CA LEU A 57 0.30 -10.30 -3.98
C LEU A 57 1.34 -10.59 -2.91
N ASN A 58 2.24 -11.51 -3.18
CA ASN A 58 3.49 -11.62 -2.43
C ASN A 58 4.54 -10.78 -3.10
N VAL A 59 5.09 -9.81 -2.38
CA VAL A 59 6.01 -8.83 -2.94
C VAL A 59 7.26 -8.67 -2.09
N ILE A 60 8.33 -8.22 -2.73
CA ILE A 60 9.50 -7.66 -2.05
C ILE A 60 9.41 -6.15 -2.24
N VAL A 61 9.38 -5.42 -1.13
CA VAL A 61 9.27 -3.96 -1.15
C VAL A 61 10.66 -3.36 -1.16
N ARG A 62 10.96 -2.55 -2.15
CA ARG A 62 12.17 -1.75 -2.16
C ARG A 62 12.02 -0.65 -1.11
N GLY A 63 13.00 -0.52 -0.18
CA GLY A 63 12.95 0.48 0.88
C GLY A 63 12.13 0.11 2.12
N GLU A 64 11.61 -1.12 2.19
CA GLU A 64 11.00 -1.74 3.38
C GLU A 64 9.72 -1.07 3.93
N ALA A 65 9.18 -0.06 3.29
CA ALA A 65 7.96 0.61 3.75
C ALA A 65 6.88 0.58 2.67
N SER A 66 5.69 0.09 3.01
CA SER A 66 4.55 0.06 2.11
C SER A 66 3.58 1.21 2.35
N CYS A 67 3.56 1.78 3.55
CA CYS A 67 2.63 2.85 3.89
C CYS A 67 3.12 4.21 3.40
N HIS A 68 2.23 5.00 2.79
CA HIS A 68 2.54 6.36 2.31
C HIS A 68 2.85 7.35 3.44
N VAL A 69 2.50 6.99 4.67
CA VAL A 69 2.80 7.77 5.86
C VAL A 69 4.21 7.47 6.40
N GLY A 70 4.87 6.43 5.88
CA GLY A 70 6.26 6.08 6.20
C GLY A 70 6.45 4.84 7.04
N TYR A 71 5.39 4.20 7.51
CA TYR A 71 5.48 2.95 8.27
C TYR A 71 5.69 1.74 7.34
N LYS A 72 6.23 0.65 7.88
CA LYS A 72 6.43 -0.60 7.14
C LYS A 72 5.11 -1.16 6.61
N SER A 73 4.06 -1.09 7.41
CA SER A 73 2.73 -1.58 7.09
C SER A 73 1.71 -0.45 7.14
N CYS A 74 0.69 -0.54 6.30
CA CYS A 74 -0.48 0.32 6.42
C CYS A 74 -1.30 0.01 7.67
N PHE A 75 -1.07 -1.16 8.27
CA PHE A 75 -1.74 -1.61 9.49
C PHE A 75 -0.85 -1.38 10.71
N TYR A 76 -0.39 -0.16 10.88
CA TYR A 76 0.52 0.24 11.97
C TYR A 76 -0.21 0.62 13.27
N ARG A 77 -1.52 0.55 13.27
CA ARG A 77 -2.35 0.81 14.45
C ARG A 77 -3.28 -0.36 14.70
N GLU A 78 -3.53 -0.64 15.95
CA GLU A 78 -4.41 -1.71 16.41
C GLU A 78 -5.61 -1.12 17.14
N ILE A 79 -6.79 -1.69 16.90
CA ILE A 79 -7.98 -1.36 17.70
C ILE A 79 -7.98 -2.21 18.95
N ASP A 80 -8.06 -1.57 20.12
CA ASP A 80 -8.19 -2.30 21.38
C ASP A 80 -9.59 -2.89 21.52
N ILE A 81 -9.71 -4.20 21.26
CA ILE A 81 -11.00 -4.92 21.31
C ILE A 81 -11.52 -5.14 22.72
N ASN A 82 -10.70 -4.88 23.74
CA ASN A 82 -11.08 -5.04 25.15
C ASN A 82 -11.48 -3.71 25.80
N SER A 83 -11.30 -2.59 25.12
CA SER A 83 -11.71 -1.28 25.59
C SER A 83 -13.21 -1.08 25.38
N LYS A 84 -13.88 -0.38 26.30
CA LYS A 84 -15.27 0.04 26.14
C LYS A 84 -15.46 1.18 25.15
N GLN A 85 -14.37 1.88 24.83
CA GLN A 85 -14.34 2.97 23.87
C GLN A 85 -13.45 2.56 22.70
N LEU A 86 -13.68 3.16 21.53
CA LEU A 86 -12.83 2.95 20.38
C LEU A 86 -11.47 3.61 20.62
N GLU A 87 -10.44 2.80 20.82
CA GLU A 87 -9.07 3.24 21.03
C GLU A 87 -8.13 2.61 20.00
N LEU A 88 -7.21 3.42 19.50
CA LEU A 88 -6.17 2.99 18.57
C LEU A 88 -4.82 3.01 19.26
N LYS A 89 -4.07 1.92 19.09
CA LYS A 89 -2.68 1.80 19.57
C LYS A 89 -1.74 1.71 18.39
N PHE A 90 -0.63 2.45 18.44
CA PHE A 90 0.45 2.27 17.49
C PHE A 90 1.21 0.99 17.81
N ILE A 91 1.38 0.14 16.80
CA ILE A 91 2.19 -1.08 16.88
C ILE A 91 3.53 -0.92 16.15
N GLU A 92 3.72 0.20 15.45
CA GLU A 92 5.01 0.63 14.89
C GLU A 92 5.25 2.05 15.40
N ASP A 93 6.34 2.26 16.14
CA ASP A 93 6.64 3.55 16.77
C ASP A 93 7.40 4.49 15.85
N GLU A 94 8.14 3.94 14.87
CA GLU A 94 9.03 4.70 14.00
C GLU A 94 8.64 4.58 12.53
N LYS A 95 8.66 5.69 11.83
CA LYS A 95 8.55 5.70 10.37
C LYS A 95 9.90 5.34 9.74
N ILE A 96 9.83 4.62 8.63
CA ILE A 96 11.03 4.31 7.82
C ILE A 96 11.48 5.55 7.06
N PHE A 97 10.53 6.40 6.65
CA PHE A 97 10.84 7.65 5.97
C PHE A 97 9.88 8.77 6.42
N ASP A 98 10.29 10.02 6.18
CA ASP A 98 9.43 11.18 6.34
C ASP A 98 8.64 11.38 5.01
N PRO A 99 7.30 11.36 5.03
CA PRO A 99 6.51 11.59 3.83
C PRO A 99 6.80 12.93 3.14
N ASP A 100 7.09 13.99 3.89
CA ASP A 100 7.42 15.31 3.33
C ASP A 100 8.73 15.29 2.56
N GLU A 101 9.72 14.53 3.03
CA GLU A 101 11.02 14.38 2.34
C GLU A 101 10.87 13.55 1.06
N VAL A 102 10.05 12.50 1.07
CA VAL A 102 9.89 11.60 -0.07
C VAL A 102 8.98 12.19 -1.14
N TYR A 103 7.83 12.73 -0.74
CA TYR A 103 6.83 13.24 -1.68
C TYR A 103 7.02 14.73 -1.99
N GLY A 104 7.54 15.52 -1.03
CA GLY A 104 7.72 16.96 -1.19
C GLY A 104 6.42 17.62 -1.61
N ASP A 105 6.44 18.33 -2.76
CA ASP A 105 5.24 18.96 -3.35
C ASP A 105 4.42 17.99 -4.20
N ALA A 106 4.87 16.74 -4.41
CA ALA A 106 4.12 15.74 -5.15
C ALA A 106 2.89 15.28 -4.34
N PRO A 107 1.77 14.93 -5.01
CA PRO A 107 0.59 14.46 -4.29
C PRO A 107 0.89 13.18 -3.50
N ASN A 108 0.66 13.23 -2.19
CA ASN A 108 0.68 12.03 -1.37
C ASN A 108 -0.67 11.32 -1.53
N PRO A 109 -0.67 9.99 -1.85
CA PRO A 109 -1.91 9.22 -1.99
C PRO A 109 -2.76 9.16 -0.72
N THR A 110 -2.13 9.36 0.44
CA THR A 110 -2.82 9.35 1.73
C THR A 110 -3.01 10.77 2.23
N ILE A 111 -4.27 11.15 2.41
CA ILE A 111 -4.64 12.42 3.04
C ILE A 111 -5.03 12.11 4.48
N LEU A 112 -4.24 12.59 5.42
CA LEU A 112 -4.51 12.44 6.84
C LEU A 112 -4.87 13.78 7.47
#